data_800acfd959f1e067d0b26642b86be6ee
#
_entry.id   800acfd959f1e067d0b26642b86be6ee
#
_cell.length_a   1.000
_cell.length_b   1.000
_cell.length_c   1.000
_cell.angle_alpha   90.00
_cell.angle_beta   90.00
_cell.angle_gamma   90.00
#
_symmetry.space_group_name_H-M   'P 1'
#
loop_
_entity.id
_entity.type
_entity.pdbx_description
1 polymer ?
#
loop_
_entity_poly.entity_id
_entity_poly.type
_entity_poly.pdbx_seq_one_letter_code
_entity_poly.pdbx_strand_id
1 'polypeptide(L)'
;MKKTTVLFIAIGLTIFLQAQDSTTFKFSVNHLALSVKDVNRSAEFYSKVLMLSEITNRSKIEGIRWFVLGDGRELHLISVIKENVTINKALHLGLSTANFDAFVKRITTLKIPYSDWPGKSNTVNIRADGIKQIFFQDPDGYWIEVNSVAQ
;
A
#
# COMPACT_ATOMS: atom_id res chain seq x y z
N MET A 1 78.24 39.84 18.28
CA MET A 1 77.08 39.64 17.44
C MET A 1 76.42 38.34 17.87
N LYS A 2 75.34 38.42 18.60
CA LYS A 2 74.53 37.22 19.04
C LYS A 2 73.52 36.87 17.96
N LYS A 3 73.67 35.68 17.38
CA LYS A 3 72.68 35.17 16.41
C LYS A 3 71.47 34.53 17.16
N THR A 4 70.33 35.14 17.07
CA THR A 4 69.06 34.59 17.63
C THR A 4 68.45 33.64 16.59
N THR A 5 68.42 32.35 16.91
CA THR A 5 67.79 31.35 16.07
C THR A 5 66.28 31.30 16.47
N VAL A 6 65.37 31.66 15.55
CA VAL A 6 63.92 31.54 15.74
C VAL A 6 63.52 30.18 15.26
N LEU A 7 62.97 29.34 16.18
CA LEU A 7 62.40 28.02 15.90
C LEU A 7 60.91 28.16 15.57
N PHE A 8 60.55 27.92 14.32
CA PHE A 8 59.14 27.84 13.92
C PHE A 8 58.56 26.44 14.24
N ILE A 9 57.68 26.37 15.23
CA ILE A 9 56.94 25.15 15.50
C ILE A 9 55.67 25.18 14.63
N ALA A 10 55.63 24.36 13.58
CA ALA A 10 54.43 24.12 12.77
C ALA A 10 53.52 23.18 13.54
N ILE A 11 52.42 23.71 14.10
CA ILE A 11 51.34 22.92 14.71
C ILE A 11 50.48 22.38 13.56
N GLY A 12 50.69 21.12 13.20
CA GLY A 12 49.85 20.39 12.25
C GLY A 12 48.49 20.14 12.86
N LEU A 13 47.47 20.91 12.42
CA LEU A 13 46.06 20.66 12.76
C LEU A 13 45.58 19.48 11.92
N THR A 14 45.60 18.27 12.48
CA THR A 14 44.98 17.09 11.86
C THR A 14 43.48 17.21 12.02
N ILE A 15 42.77 17.63 10.96
CA ILE A 15 41.31 17.60 10.87
C ILE A 15 40.93 16.13 10.63
N PHE A 16 40.42 15.47 11.66
CA PHE A 16 39.71 14.20 11.49
C PHE A 16 38.39 14.48 10.79
N LEU A 17 38.35 14.32 9.46
CA LEU A 17 37.07 14.18 8.76
C LEU A 17 36.46 12.84 9.21
N GLN A 18 35.55 12.89 10.15
CA GLN A 18 34.63 11.79 10.36
C GLN A 18 33.75 11.72 9.10
N ALA A 19 33.99 10.72 8.26
CA ALA A 19 33.07 10.36 7.19
C ALA A 19 31.76 9.95 7.88
N GLN A 20 30.77 10.83 7.84
CA GLN A 20 29.42 10.52 8.30
C GLN A 20 28.87 9.48 7.31
N ASP A 21 28.73 8.25 7.77
CA ASP A 21 28.15 7.16 6.98
C ASP A 21 26.70 7.54 6.65
N SER A 22 26.48 8.11 5.46
CA SER A 22 25.18 8.52 4.98
C SER A 22 24.45 7.33 4.34
N THR A 23 24.28 6.25 5.10
CA THR A 23 23.49 5.11 4.64
C THR A 23 22.04 5.55 4.47
N THR A 24 21.61 5.74 3.23
CA THR A 24 20.22 6.02 2.89
C THR A 24 19.48 4.71 2.65
N PHE A 25 18.43 4.46 3.43
CA PHE A 25 17.57 3.31 3.22
C PHE A 25 16.52 3.64 2.15
N LYS A 26 16.45 2.83 1.07
CA LYS A 26 15.40 2.92 0.06
C LYS A 26 14.35 1.86 0.36
N PHE A 27 13.13 2.31 0.68
CA PHE A 27 12.01 1.42 0.91
C PHE A 27 11.08 1.38 -0.30
N SER A 28 10.46 0.22 -0.53
CA SER A 28 9.36 0.04 -1.48
C SER A 28 8.25 -0.75 -0.80
N VAL A 29 6.99 -0.52 -1.23
CA VAL A 29 5.87 -1.34 -0.74
C VAL A 29 6.00 -2.72 -1.35
N ASN A 30 6.05 -3.75 -0.48
CA ASN A 30 6.11 -5.15 -0.89
C ASN A 30 4.72 -5.78 -0.90
N HIS A 31 3.97 -5.67 0.18
CA HIS A 31 2.63 -6.25 0.30
C HIS A 31 1.74 -5.46 1.26
N LEU A 32 0.44 -5.71 1.15
CA LEU A 32 -0.58 -5.36 2.14
C LEU A 32 -1.07 -6.66 2.78
N ALA A 33 -1.16 -6.70 4.11
CA ALA A 33 -1.76 -7.81 4.85
C ALA A 33 -3.08 -7.36 5.50
N LEU A 34 -4.12 -8.17 5.36
CA LEU A 34 -5.44 -7.94 5.94
C LEU A 34 -5.81 -9.09 6.87
N SER A 35 -6.22 -8.77 8.10
CA SER A 35 -6.79 -9.74 9.02
C SER A 35 -8.25 -9.99 8.63
N VAL A 36 -8.58 -11.21 8.20
CA VAL A 36 -9.92 -11.57 7.72
C VAL A 36 -10.55 -12.65 8.61
N LYS A 37 -11.86 -12.63 8.74
CA LYS A 37 -12.62 -13.60 9.55
C LYS A 37 -12.65 -14.97 8.90
N ASP A 38 -12.85 -15.00 7.58
CA ASP A 38 -12.90 -16.20 6.75
C ASP A 38 -12.08 -15.98 5.48
N VAL A 39 -10.93 -16.66 5.40
CA VAL A 39 -9.98 -16.50 4.29
C VAL A 39 -10.58 -16.94 2.94
N ASN A 40 -11.49 -17.92 2.93
CA ASN A 40 -12.09 -18.41 1.68
C ASN A 40 -13.13 -17.41 1.15
N ARG A 41 -13.95 -16.85 2.03
CA ARG A 41 -14.93 -15.81 1.68
C ARG A 41 -14.23 -14.56 1.14
N SER A 42 -13.18 -14.11 1.81
CA SER A 42 -12.42 -12.94 1.37
C SER A 42 -11.66 -13.23 0.08
N ALA A 43 -11.04 -14.41 -0.07
CA ALA A 43 -10.38 -14.82 -1.30
C ALA A 43 -11.34 -14.87 -2.50
N GLU A 44 -12.54 -15.39 -2.32
CA GLU A 44 -13.58 -15.38 -3.35
C GLU A 44 -13.94 -13.95 -3.77
N PHE A 45 -14.08 -13.03 -2.82
CA PHE A 45 -14.36 -11.62 -3.11
C PHE A 45 -13.22 -10.99 -3.94
N TYR A 46 -11.98 -11.10 -3.51
CA TYR A 46 -10.83 -10.51 -4.21
C TYR A 46 -10.63 -11.10 -5.62
N SER A 47 -10.84 -12.41 -5.78
CA SER A 47 -10.82 -13.05 -7.10
C SER A 47 -11.98 -12.63 -7.99
N LYS A 48 -13.21 -12.56 -7.47
CA LYS A 48 -14.40 -12.28 -8.30
C LYS A 48 -14.60 -10.80 -8.57
N VAL A 49 -14.41 -9.94 -7.56
CA VAL A 49 -14.72 -8.51 -7.69
C VAL A 49 -13.56 -7.77 -8.34
N LEU A 50 -12.36 -7.93 -7.80
CA LEU A 50 -11.15 -7.26 -8.28
C LEU A 50 -10.40 -8.04 -9.36
N MET A 51 -10.77 -9.30 -9.65
CA MET A 51 -10.10 -10.20 -10.60
C MET A 51 -8.62 -10.44 -10.27
N LEU A 52 -8.26 -10.41 -8.99
CA LEU A 52 -6.89 -10.67 -8.57
C LEU A 52 -6.55 -12.16 -8.76
N SER A 53 -5.35 -12.42 -9.25
CA SER A 53 -4.81 -13.78 -9.37
C SER A 53 -4.22 -14.23 -8.03
N GLU A 54 -4.68 -15.40 -7.56
CA GLU A 54 -4.08 -16.04 -6.39
C GLU A 54 -2.72 -16.62 -6.73
N ILE A 55 -1.78 -16.53 -5.79
CA ILE A 55 -0.43 -17.07 -5.90
C ILE A 55 -0.10 -17.99 -4.72
N THR A 56 0.96 -18.76 -4.87
CA THR A 56 1.41 -19.69 -3.84
C THR A 56 1.70 -18.95 -2.52
N ASN A 57 1.03 -19.33 -1.46
CA ASN A 57 1.37 -18.93 -0.10
C ASN A 57 2.71 -19.58 0.31
N ARG A 58 3.78 -18.78 0.26
CA ARG A 58 5.15 -19.26 0.56
C ARG A 58 5.37 -19.52 2.05
N SER A 59 4.51 -19.00 2.94
CA SER A 59 4.57 -19.28 4.36
C SER A 59 4.12 -20.71 4.70
N LYS A 60 3.32 -21.34 3.83
CA LYS A 60 2.71 -22.66 4.02
C LYS A 60 1.81 -22.78 5.26
N ILE A 61 1.38 -21.64 5.82
CA ILE A 61 0.48 -21.59 6.98
C ILE A 61 -0.95 -21.70 6.46
N GLU A 62 -1.71 -22.66 6.96
CA GLU A 62 -3.14 -22.80 6.70
C GLU A 62 -3.89 -21.55 7.19
N GLY A 63 -4.93 -21.13 6.46
CA GLY A 63 -5.69 -19.91 6.79
C GLY A 63 -5.03 -18.61 6.30
N ILE A 64 -3.99 -18.71 5.46
CA ILE A 64 -3.37 -17.56 4.78
C ILE A 64 -3.43 -17.78 3.27
N ARG A 65 -3.88 -16.77 2.50
CA ARG A 65 -3.93 -16.81 1.03
C ARG A 65 -3.34 -15.53 0.44
N TRP A 66 -2.62 -15.65 -0.65
CA TRP A 66 -1.85 -14.57 -1.26
C TRP A 66 -2.32 -14.28 -2.68
N PHE A 67 -2.34 -13.00 -3.06
CA PHE A 67 -2.79 -12.52 -4.36
C PHE A 67 -1.80 -11.50 -4.92
N VAL A 68 -1.77 -11.37 -6.25
CA VAL A 68 -1.02 -10.32 -6.94
C VAL A 68 -1.82 -9.01 -6.94
N LEU A 69 -1.20 -7.90 -6.50
CA LEU A 69 -1.77 -6.55 -6.62
C LEU A 69 -1.28 -5.78 -7.85
N GLY A 70 -0.27 -6.30 -8.55
CA GLY A 70 0.44 -5.61 -9.63
C GLY A 70 1.81 -5.09 -9.19
N ASP A 71 2.69 -4.80 -10.16
CA ASP A 71 4.06 -4.31 -9.95
C ASP A 71 4.88 -5.08 -8.90
N GLY A 72 4.68 -6.40 -8.83
CA GLY A 72 5.35 -7.28 -7.86
C GLY A 72 4.87 -7.12 -6.41
N ARG A 73 3.79 -6.35 -6.18
CA ARG A 73 3.16 -6.21 -4.85
C ARG A 73 2.13 -7.30 -4.63
N GLU A 74 1.93 -7.67 -3.38
CA GLU A 74 1.05 -8.77 -2.99
C GLU A 74 -0.01 -8.32 -1.99
N LEU A 75 -1.17 -8.99 -2.00
CA LEU A 75 -2.18 -8.94 -0.95
C LEU A 75 -2.15 -10.26 -0.19
N HIS A 76 -1.98 -10.19 1.12
CA HIS A 76 -2.03 -11.36 2.01
C HIS A 76 -3.31 -11.31 2.85
N LEU A 77 -4.17 -12.31 2.72
CA LEU A 77 -5.35 -12.50 3.55
C LEU A 77 -4.99 -13.47 4.67
N ILE A 78 -5.19 -13.05 5.92
CA ILE A 78 -4.72 -13.77 7.11
C ILE A 78 -5.91 -14.00 8.05
N SER A 79 -6.33 -15.25 8.23
CA SER A 79 -7.45 -15.61 9.11
C SER A 79 -7.02 -16.31 10.41
N VAL A 80 -5.72 -16.46 10.63
CA VAL A 80 -5.19 -17.13 11.84
C VAL A 80 -5.17 -16.22 13.06
N ILE A 81 -5.25 -14.90 12.88
CA ILE A 81 -5.37 -13.92 13.96
C ILE A 81 -6.87 -13.65 14.17
N LYS A 82 -7.36 -13.77 15.40
CA LYS A 82 -8.79 -13.66 15.75
C LYS A 82 -9.15 -12.38 16.49
N GLU A 83 -8.25 -11.42 16.54
CA GLU A 83 -8.47 -10.12 17.17
C GLU A 83 -9.34 -9.22 16.32
N ASN A 84 -10.12 -8.37 16.99
CA ASN A 84 -10.96 -7.40 16.28
C ASN A 84 -10.10 -6.25 15.73
N VAL A 85 -10.36 -5.87 14.49
CA VAL A 85 -9.74 -4.71 13.83
C VAL A 85 -10.78 -3.60 13.73
N THR A 86 -10.45 -2.40 14.20
CA THR A 86 -11.29 -1.21 14.01
C THR A 86 -10.97 -0.60 12.64
N ILE A 87 -11.96 -0.54 11.77
CA ILE A 87 -11.83 -0.07 10.39
C ILE A 87 -12.69 1.17 10.19
N ASN A 88 -12.14 2.20 9.54
CA ASN A 88 -12.91 3.35 9.06
C ASN A 88 -12.47 3.69 7.62
N LYS A 89 -13.25 4.54 6.94
CA LYS A 89 -13.04 4.85 5.52
C LYS A 89 -11.72 5.56 5.20
N ALA A 90 -11.11 6.25 6.18
CA ALA A 90 -9.82 6.89 5.98
C ALA A 90 -8.67 5.87 5.88
N LEU A 91 -8.87 4.66 6.43
CA LEU A 91 -8.00 3.52 6.22
C LEU A 91 -8.54 2.68 5.06
N HIS A 92 -7.99 2.82 3.87
CA HIS A 92 -8.43 2.10 2.68
C HIS A 92 -7.27 1.65 1.80
N LEU A 93 -7.51 0.58 1.04
CA LEU A 93 -6.64 0.15 -0.05
C LEU A 93 -6.98 0.97 -1.29
N GLY A 94 -6.03 1.77 -1.78
CA GLY A 94 -6.17 2.53 -3.03
C GLY A 94 -5.63 1.73 -4.22
N LEU A 95 -6.48 1.51 -5.22
CA LEU A 95 -6.14 0.85 -6.47
C LEU A 95 -6.45 1.76 -7.65
N SER A 96 -5.59 1.78 -8.65
CA SER A 96 -5.84 2.51 -9.90
C SER A 96 -6.07 1.56 -11.08
N THR A 97 -6.89 2.00 -12.03
CA THR A 97 -7.11 1.26 -13.27
C THR A 97 -7.42 2.19 -14.43
N ALA A 98 -6.82 1.91 -15.59
CA ALA A 98 -7.18 2.60 -16.84
C ALA A 98 -8.62 2.28 -17.31
N ASN A 99 -9.20 1.18 -16.82
CA ASN A 99 -10.53 0.71 -17.20
C ASN A 99 -11.60 1.06 -16.15
N PHE A 100 -11.52 2.24 -15.54
CA PHE A 100 -12.37 2.66 -14.42
C PHE A 100 -13.86 2.50 -14.70
N ASP A 101 -14.37 3.00 -15.82
CA ASP A 101 -15.80 2.94 -16.15
C ASP A 101 -16.28 1.48 -16.36
N ALA A 102 -15.44 0.63 -16.95
CA ALA A 102 -15.73 -0.81 -17.08
C ALA A 102 -15.76 -1.50 -15.70
N PHE A 103 -14.87 -1.09 -14.78
CA PHE A 103 -14.89 -1.59 -13.41
C PHE A 103 -16.17 -1.18 -12.67
N VAL A 104 -16.60 0.09 -12.77
CA VAL A 104 -17.87 0.55 -12.17
C VAL A 104 -19.06 -0.26 -12.69
N LYS A 105 -19.13 -0.51 -14.01
CA LYS A 105 -20.16 -1.37 -14.61
C LYS A 105 -20.12 -2.78 -14.03
N ARG A 106 -18.92 -3.35 -13.85
CA ARG A 106 -18.73 -4.68 -13.28
C ARG A 106 -19.27 -4.78 -11.86
N ILE A 107 -18.88 -3.90 -10.94
CA ILE A 107 -19.33 -3.97 -9.53
C ILE A 107 -20.84 -3.73 -9.42
N THR A 108 -21.39 -2.87 -10.29
CA THR A 108 -22.84 -2.67 -10.40
C THR A 108 -23.55 -3.96 -10.82
N THR A 109 -23.03 -4.67 -11.84
CA THR A 109 -23.56 -5.97 -12.28
C THR A 109 -23.48 -7.03 -11.18
N LEU A 110 -22.40 -7.03 -10.41
CA LEU A 110 -22.18 -7.93 -9.27
C LEU A 110 -23.00 -7.52 -8.03
N LYS A 111 -23.74 -6.40 -8.10
CA LYS A 111 -24.55 -5.84 -6.99
C LYS A 111 -23.70 -5.53 -5.75
N ILE A 112 -22.43 -5.14 -5.94
CA ILE A 112 -21.55 -4.68 -4.87
C ILE A 112 -21.91 -3.21 -4.59
N PRO A 113 -22.35 -2.85 -3.36
CA PRO A 113 -22.62 -1.47 -3.00
C PRO A 113 -21.34 -0.63 -3.05
N TYR A 114 -21.41 0.56 -3.66
CA TYR A 114 -20.32 1.52 -3.66
C TYR A 114 -20.85 2.94 -3.41
N SER A 115 -19.97 3.85 -3.09
CA SER A 115 -20.30 5.25 -2.82
C SER A 115 -19.19 6.19 -3.26
N ASP A 116 -19.49 7.50 -3.29
CA ASP A 116 -18.48 8.56 -3.27
C ASP A 116 -17.81 8.68 -1.89
N TRP A 117 -16.88 9.63 -1.72
CA TRP A 117 -16.21 9.87 -0.45
C TRP A 117 -17.18 10.27 0.67
N PRO A 118 -18.13 11.21 0.47
CA PRO A 118 -19.13 11.56 1.48
C PRO A 118 -20.09 10.42 1.86
N GLY A 119 -20.21 9.36 1.04
CA GLY A 119 -21.05 8.19 1.32
C GLY A 119 -22.35 8.14 0.50
N LYS A 120 -22.52 8.97 -0.55
CA LYS A 120 -23.66 8.90 -1.43
C LYS A 120 -23.59 7.63 -2.28
N SER A 121 -24.56 6.76 -2.13
CA SER A 121 -24.64 5.46 -2.80
C SER A 121 -24.67 5.59 -4.33
N ASN A 122 -24.03 4.63 -5.01
CA ASN A 122 -23.99 4.49 -6.46
C ASN A 122 -23.51 5.77 -7.18
N THR A 123 -22.59 6.50 -6.54
CA THR A 123 -22.07 7.77 -7.04
C THR A 123 -20.56 7.68 -7.23
N VAL A 124 -20.11 8.13 -8.39
CA VAL A 124 -18.69 8.32 -8.68
C VAL A 124 -18.29 9.70 -8.15
N ASN A 125 -17.23 9.76 -7.36
CA ASN A 125 -16.61 11.01 -6.94
C ASN A 125 -15.63 11.49 -8.02
N ILE A 126 -15.62 12.79 -8.31
CA ILE A 126 -14.61 13.42 -9.15
C ILE A 126 -13.78 14.34 -8.25
N ARG A 127 -12.49 14.03 -8.13
CA ARG A 127 -11.54 14.86 -7.38
C ARG A 127 -11.29 16.19 -8.10
N ALA A 128 -10.73 17.16 -7.38
CA ALA A 128 -10.40 18.47 -7.95
C ALA A 128 -9.40 18.40 -9.12
N ASP A 129 -8.58 17.36 -9.17
CA ASP A 129 -7.64 17.06 -10.27
C ASP A 129 -8.27 16.26 -11.43
N GLY A 130 -9.60 16.05 -11.40
CA GLY A 130 -10.35 15.34 -12.43
C GLY A 130 -10.35 13.82 -12.31
N ILE A 131 -9.66 13.25 -11.34
CA ILE A 131 -9.61 11.80 -11.12
C ILE A 131 -10.97 11.30 -10.61
N LYS A 132 -11.52 10.31 -11.31
CA LYS A 132 -12.72 9.57 -10.86
C LYS A 132 -12.34 8.56 -9.80
N GLN A 133 -13.20 8.40 -8.77
CA GLN A 133 -12.99 7.41 -7.72
C GLN A 133 -14.31 6.92 -7.14
N ILE A 134 -14.31 5.68 -6.66
CA ILE A 134 -15.40 5.06 -5.90
C ILE A 134 -14.83 4.35 -4.70
N PHE A 135 -15.68 4.14 -3.69
CA PHE A 135 -15.35 3.44 -2.46
C PHE A 135 -16.36 2.32 -2.20
N PHE A 136 -15.88 1.16 -1.83
CA PHE A 136 -16.70 0.01 -1.43
C PHE A 136 -15.95 -0.80 -0.37
N GLN A 137 -16.64 -1.79 0.20
CA GLN A 137 -16.06 -2.63 1.26
C GLN A 137 -15.93 -4.07 0.82
N ASP A 138 -14.90 -4.72 1.33
CA ASP A 138 -14.76 -6.16 1.27
C ASP A 138 -15.67 -6.85 2.31
N PRO A 139 -15.73 -8.22 2.36
CA PRO A 139 -16.57 -8.94 3.31
C PRO A 139 -16.27 -8.70 4.79
N ASP A 140 -15.06 -8.24 5.12
CA ASP A 140 -14.63 -7.96 6.49
C ASP A 140 -14.78 -6.49 6.87
N GLY A 141 -15.20 -5.64 5.91
CA GLY A 141 -15.44 -4.21 6.09
C GLY A 141 -14.24 -3.33 5.74
N TYR A 142 -13.15 -3.88 5.19
CA TYR A 142 -12.04 -3.06 4.71
C TYR A 142 -12.48 -2.22 3.52
N TRP A 143 -12.16 -0.93 3.59
CA TRP A 143 -12.45 -0.02 2.51
C TRP A 143 -11.47 -0.17 1.36
N ILE A 144 -12.01 -0.14 0.15
CA ILE A 144 -11.25 -0.16 -1.10
C ILE A 144 -11.66 1.07 -1.90
N GLU A 145 -10.67 1.88 -2.27
CA GLU A 145 -10.82 2.90 -3.28
C GLU A 145 -10.38 2.33 -4.62
N VAL A 146 -11.18 2.51 -5.66
CA VAL A 146 -10.72 2.34 -7.04
C VAL A 146 -10.80 3.68 -7.74
N ASN A 147 -9.72 4.07 -8.42
CA ASN A 147 -9.61 5.36 -9.09
C ASN A 147 -9.07 5.25 -10.51
N SER A 148 -9.19 6.35 -11.27
CA SER A 148 -8.80 6.46 -12.68
C SER A 148 -7.41 7.09 -12.88
N VAL A 149 -6.54 7.06 -11.86
CA VAL A 149 -5.16 7.52 -12.04
C VAL A 149 -4.48 6.70 -13.13
N ALA A 150 -3.85 7.36 -14.09
CA ALA A 150 -3.07 6.68 -15.13
C ALA A 150 -1.85 5.97 -14.50
N GLN A 151 -1.59 4.75 -14.97
CA GLN A 151 -0.41 3.97 -14.62
C GLN A 151 0.69 4.17 -15.65
#